data_bb11a54ba91487edf8688350549bc296
#
_entry.id   bb11a54ba91487edf8688350549bc296
#
_cell.length_a   1.000
_cell.length_b   1.000
_cell.length_c   1.000
_cell.angle_alpha   90.00
_cell.angle_beta   90.00
_cell.angle_gamma   90.00
#
_symmetry.space_group_name_H-M   'P 1'
#
loop_
_entity.id
_entity.type
_entity.pdbx_description
1 polymer ?
#
loop_
_entity_poly.entity_id
_entity_poly.type
_entity_poly.pdbx_seq_one_letter_code
_entity_poly.pdbx_strand_id
1 'polypeptide(L)'
;MDNDGFFLAIDLGAGLGAKVGLFTSAHHQFGADLLHREEFPDNFEAFTEHLARVLDVVAKKHARRLSQTRAIGIASPGLFCSDGRYLLAANLPFLTGHNLKQRLAELTGLPVAIDNDANLGGLAEWSVLKTDLLYWVFGGGWGGAWIDKTGKVQFPALDWDGNDASLHYTNEPGYAIPLSKLMLRALFYQFGVSFDRFEQIVVEDLLLSGPKLTGPGGDPDSIRAEVILSGPGRCRLFRAVVGDDNFYERFLDIHETKQMTDPSIAGRLISKLSTMRVESAVNTDRLFGRILAEATLTMVRQAHADGLPESLPICLGGKPSYALPYFGPTAQRRLGTAGIMSYLRPSVIDERGFNANLVGAAVLAEQTSDASQKNSGG
;
A
#
# COMPACT_ATOMS: atom_id res chain seq x y z
N MET A 1 19.72 -5.21 -32.40
CA MET A 1 19.30 -5.37 -31.00
C MET A 1 19.78 -4.12 -30.30
N ASP A 2 18.82 -3.28 -29.90
CA ASP A 2 19.09 -1.95 -29.41
C ASP A 2 20.01 -1.99 -28.21
N ASN A 3 21.06 -1.21 -28.29
CA ASN A 3 22.10 -1.02 -27.27
C ASN A 3 21.60 -0.11 -26.14
N ASP A 4 20.26 0.11 -26.10
CA ASP A 4 19.63 0.92 -25.09
C ASP A 4 19.68 0.19 -23.75
N GLY A 5 20.26 0.86 -22.76
CA GLY A 5 20.32 0.37 -21.40
C GLY A 5 18.92 0.11 -20.84
N PHE A 6 18.83 -0.67 -19.78
CA PHE A 6 17.57 -1.02 -19.11
C PHE A 6 17.61 -0.60 -17.62
N PHE A 7 16.47 -0.67 -16.96
CA PHE A 7 16.32 -0.43 -15.53
C PHE A 7 16.02 -1.73 -14.80
N LEU A 8 16.58 -1.90 -13.62
CA LEU A 8 16.20 -2.94 -12.67
C LEU A 8 15.25 -2.34 -11.63
N ALA A 9 14.16 -3.01 -11.42
CA ALA A 9 13.18 -2.67 -10.38
C ALA A 9 13.09 -3.82 -9.37
N ILE A 10 13.04 -3.48 -8.08
CA ILE A 10 12.93 -4.43 -6.99
C ILE A 10 11.69 -4.06 -6.17
N ASP A 11 10.83 -5.04 -5.89
CA ASP A 11 9.71 -4.93 -4.95
C ASP A 11 10.02 -5.85 -3.76
N LEU A 12 10.47 -5.27 -2.66
CA LEU A 12 10.76 -5.99 -1.41
C LEU A 12 9.44 -6.21 -0.65
N GLY A 13 8.83 -7.36 -0.85
CA GLY A 13 7.57 -7.69 -0.19
C GLY A 13 7.74 -8.11 1.27
N ALA A 14 6.79 -7.72 2.10
CA ALA A 14 6.78 -8.00 3.53
C ALA A 14 6.74 -9.50 3.90
N GLY A 15 6.14 -10.35 3.07
CA GLY A 15 5.90 -11.77 3.41
C GLY A 15 6.36 -12.79 2.38
N LEU A 16 6.51 -12.41 1.12
CA LEU A 16 6.77 -13.35 0.02
C LEU A 16 8.22 -13.31 -0.51
N GLY A 17 9.02 -12.34 -0.05
CA GLY A 17 10.37 -12.14 -0.57
C GLY A 17 10.47 -10.91 -1.48
N ALA A 18 11.36 -10.93 -2.49
CA ALA A 18 11.53 -9.85 -3.45
C ALA A 18 11.13 -10.27 -4.86
N LYS A 19 10.47 -9.37 -5.58
CA LYS A 19 10.33 -9.48 -7.03
C LYS A 19 11.35 -8.57 -7.69
N VAL A 20 11.98 -9.06 -8.73
CA VAL A 20 12.93 -8.29 -9.55
C VAL A 20 12.37 -8.21 -10.96
N GLY A 21 12.28 -7.01 -11.52
CA GLY A 21 11.81 -6.77 -12.88
C GLY A 21 12.87 -6.05 -13.72
N LEU A 22 12.89 -6.34 -15.02
CA LEU A 22 13.69 -5.63 -16.01
C LEU A 22 12.78 -4.79 -16.90
N PHE A 23 13.10 -3.52 -17.05
CA PHE A 23 12.27 -2.53 -17.73
C PHE A 23 13.04 -1.75 -18.78
N THR A 24 12.37 -1.44 -19.89
CA THR A 24 12.85 -0.45 -20.87
C THR A 24 12.60 0.98 -20.36
N SER A 25 13.13 2.00 -21.06
CA SER A 25 12.83 3.41 -20.80
C SER A 25 11.34 3.78 -21.01
N ALA A 26 10.58 2.97 -21.73
CA ALA A 26 9.13 3.13 -21.85
C ALA A 26 8.36 2.39 -20.71
N HIS A 27 9.05 1.96 -19.67
CA HIS A 27 8.53 1.19 -18.55
C HIS A 27 7.83 -0.12 -18.96
N HIS A 28 8.20 -0.69 -20.10
CA HIS A 28 7.74 -2.02 -20.50
C HIS A 28 8.59 -3.07 -19.80
N GLN A 29 7.96 -3.90 -19.01
CA GLN A 29 8.59 -5.04 -18.36
C GLN A 29 8.85 -6.13 -19.37
N PHE A 30 10.11 -6.55 -19.53
CA PHE A 30 10.51 -7.62 -20.45
C PHE A 30 11.11 -8.84 -19.74
N GLY A 31 11.26 -8.78 -18.44
CA GLY A 31 11.71 -9.89 -17.60
C GLY A 31 11.28 -9.70 -16.15
N ALA A 32 11.11 -10.81 -15.45
CA ALA A 32 10.85 -10.81 -14.01
C ALA A 32 11.36 -12.10 -13.37
N ASP A 33 11.69 -12.02 -12.08
CA ASP A 33 11.98 -13.16 -11.24
C ASP A 33 11.46 -12.94 -9.80
N LEU A 34 11.23 -14.02 -9.08
CA LEU A 34 10.78 -14.02 -7.70
C LEU A 34 11.86 -14.66 -6.82
N LEU A 35 12.24 -13.97 -5.77
CA LEU A 35 13.11 -14.45 -4.70
C LEU A 35 12.26 -14.75 -3.48
N HIS A 36 12.29 -15.96 -3.00
CA HIS A 36 11.50 -16.33 -1.84
C HIS A 36 12.14 -15.80 -0.54
N ARG A 37 11.31 -15.50 0.47
CA ARG A 37 11.76 -14.91 1.73
C ARG A 37 12.78 -15.79 2.48
N GLU A 38 12.61 -17.09 2.40
CA GLU A 38 13.52 -18.09 3.00
C GLU A 38 14.93 -18.11 2.40
N GLU A 39 15.12 -17.50 1.23
CA GLU A 39 16.43 -17.35 0.59
C GLU A 39 17.20 -16.13 1.11
N PHE A 40 16.55 -15.26 1.92
CA PHE A 40 17.16 -14.03 2.41
C PHE A 40 17.95 -14.28 3.69
N PRO A 41 19.25 -13.88 3.71
CA PRO A 41 19.98 -13.77 4.96
C PRO A 41 19.32 -12.79 5.94
N ASP A 42 19.40 -13.10 7.24
CA ASP A 42 18.82 -12.27 8.31
C ASP A 42 19.80 -11.21 8.86
N ASN A 43 20.79 -10.83 8.06
CA ASN A 43 21.69 -9.71 8.38
C ASN A 43 21.93 -8.84 7.15
N PHE A 44 22.17 -7.57 7.41
CA PHE A 44 22.25 -6.54 6.37
C PHE A 44 23.34 -6.80 5.32
N GLU A 45 24.57 -7.13 5.72
CA GLU A 45 25.68 -7.31 4.80
C GLU A 45 25.45 -8.51 3.87
N ALA A 46 25.13 -9.67 4.46
CA ALA A 46 24.88 -10.87 3.66
C ALA A 46 23.64 -10.71 2.75
N PHE A 47 22.60 -10.02 3.22
CA PHE A 47 21.40 -9.71 2.42
C PHE A 47 21.75 -8.85 1.21
N THR A 48 22.50 -7.76 1.40
CA THR A 48 22.84 -6.84 0.30
C THR A 48 23.78 -7.48 -0.71
N GLU A 49 24.76 -8.29 -0.26
CA GLU A 49 25.61 -9.08 -1.14
C GLU A 49 24.82 -10.15 -1.92
N HIS A 50 23.87 -10.81 -1.24
CA HIS A 50 22.99 -11.78 -1.89
C HIS A 50 22.14 -11.09 -2.95
N LEU A 51 21.52 -9.94 -2.64
CA LEU A 51 20.70 -9.17 -3.56
C LEU A 51 21.53 -8.74 -4.79
N ALA A 52 22.74 -8.20 -4.60
CA ALA A 52 23.61 -7.81 -5.71
C ALA A 52 23.94 -8.98 -6.66
N ARG A 53 24.23 -10.17 -6.10
CA ARG A 53 24.48 -11.39 -6.93
C ARG A 53 23.23 -11.80 -7.70
N VAL A 54 22.07 -11.73 -7.07
CA VAL A 54 20.81 -12.10 -7.71
C VAL A 54 20.48 -11.17 -8.87
N LEU A 55 20.70 -9.86 -8.74
CA LEU A 55 20.48 -8.91 -9.84
C LEU A 55 21.32 -9.27 -11.08
N ASP A 56 22.56 -9.70 -10.90
CA ASP A 56 23.41 -10.17 -12.01
C ASP A 56 22.88 -11.47 -12.63
N VAL A 57 22.42 -12.41 -11.80
CA VAL A 57 21.82 -13.69 -12.26
C VAL A 57 20.53 -13.41 -13.04
N VAL A 58 19.66 -12.56 -12.54
CA VAL A 58 18.40 -12.20 -13.21
C VAL A 58 18.67 -11.49 -14.54
N ALA A 59 19.61 -10.55 -14.59
CA ALA A 59 20.01 -9.91 -15.86
C ALA A 59 20.47 -10.95 -16.88
N LYS A 60 21.38 -11.87 -16.49
CA LYS A 60 21.89 -12.95 -17.37
C LYS A 60 20.83 -13.90 -17.86
N LYS A 61 19.87 -14.26 -17.01
CA LYS A 61 18.71 -15.11 -17.37
C LYS A 61 17.88 -14.51 -18.52
N HIS A 62 17.84 -13.18 -18.61
CA HIS A 62 17.16 -12.44 -19.68
C HIS A 62 18.10 -11.96 -20.79
N ALA A 63 19.25 -12.62 -20.97
CA ALA A 63 20.26 -12.32 -21.98
C ALA A 63 20.77 -10.87 -21.91
N ARG A 64 20.88 -10.30 -20.71
CA ARG A 64 21.42 -8.98 -20.41
C ARG A 64 22.64 -9.08 -19.50
N ARG A 65 23.42 -8.01 -19.43
CA ARG A 65 24.54 -7.88 -18.48
C ARG A 65 24.21 -6.77 -17.49
N LEU A 66 24.58 -6.95 -16.23
CA LEU A 66 24.37 -5.94 -15.19
C LEU A 66 24.98 -4.58 -15.58
N SER A 67 26.13 -4.59 -16.30
CA SER A 67 26.77 -3.38 -16.82
C SER A 67 25.96 -2.60 -17.88
N GLN A 68 24.88 -3.16 -18.40
CA GLN A 68 23.94 -2.48 -19.29
C GLN A 68 22.78 -1.82 -18.52
N THR A 69 22.70 -2.04 -17.20
CA THR A 69 21.70 -1.41 -16.34
C THR A 69 22.04 0.07 -16.15
N ARG A 70 21.06 0.94 -16.36
CA ARG A 70 21.23 2.40 -16.20
C ARG A 70 21.10 2.81 -14.73
N ALA A 71 20.13 2.21 -14.01
CA ALA A 71 19.90 2.43 -12.60
C ALA A 71 19.04 1.31 -11.98
N ILE A 72 19.01 1.25 -10.66
CA ILE A 72 18.20 0.33 -9.88
C ILE A 72 17.20 1.14 -9.03
N GLY A 73 15.92 0.79 -9.11
CA GLY A 73 14.86 1.32 -8.23
C GLY A 73 14.37 0.25 -7.27
N ILE A 74 14.11 0.63 -6.02
CA ILE A 74 13.67 -0.28 -4.97
C ILE A 74 12.38 0.24 -4.34
N ALA A 75 11.32 -0.53 -4.44
CA ALA A 75 10.11 -0.38 -3.63
C ALA A 75 10.26 -1.22 -2.36
N SER A 76 10.10 -0.64 -1.21
CA SER A 76 10.27 -1.36 0.05
C SER A 76 9.30 -0.88 1.12
N PRO A 77 8.67 -1.80 1.87
CA PRO A 77 7.92 -1.41 3.05
C PRO A 77 8.86 -0.87 4.11
N GLY A 78 8.52 0.28 4.67
CA GLY A 78 9.31 0.89 5.73
C GLY A 78 9.26 2.42 5.72
N LEU A 79 9.84 3.00 6.75
CA LEU A 79 10.04 4.44 6.87
C LEU A 79 11.50 4.77 6.60
N PHE A 80 11.73 5.82 5.84
CA PHE A 80 13.07 6.21 5.39
C PHE A 80 13.44 7.61 5.85
N CYS A 81 14.73 7.82 6.11
CA CYS A 81 15.32 9.15 6.13
C CYS A 81 15.49 9.68 4.70
N SER A 82 15.71 10.99 4.57
CA SER A 82 15.99 11.65 3.27
C SER A 82 17.21 11.09 2.55
N ASP A 83 18.19 10.55 3.28
CA ASP A 83 19.38 9.88 2.71
C ASP A 83 19.12 8.45 2.21
N GLY A 84 17.95 7.89 2.46
CA GLY A 84 17.56 6.52 2.08
C GLY A 84 17.87 5.46 3.14
N ARG A 85 18.27 5.86 4.35
CA ARG A 85 18.45 4.95 5.49
C ARG A 85 17.09 4.58 6.08
N TYR A 86 16.92 3.30 6.41
CA TYR A 86 15.70 2.84 7.08
C TYR A 86 15.62 3.37 8.52
N LEU A 87 14.58 4.12 8.82
CA LEU A 87 14.19 4.43 10.19
C LEU A 87 13.54 3.24 10.87
N LEU A 88 12.65 2.58 10.12
CA LEU A 88 11.94 1.40 10.57
C LEU A 88 11.63 0.50 9.38
N ALA A 89 12.02 -0.77 9.48
CA ALA A 89 11.67 -1.83 8.56
C ALA A 89 10.97 -2.96 9.34
N ALA A 90 9.69 -2.78 9.67
CA ALA A 90 8.94 -3.68 10.55
C ALA A 90 8.96 -5.14 10.09
N ASN A 91 8.92 -5.39 8.78
CA ASN A 91 8.89 -6.72 8.19
C ASN A 91 10.28 -7.29 7.85
N LEU A 92 11.31 -6.45 7.86
CA LEU A 92 12.70 -6.79 7.60
C LEU A 92 13.59 -6.07 8.63
N PRO A 93 13.48 -6.42 9.93
CA PRO A 93 14.05 -5.63 11.03
C PRO A 93 15.57 -5.45 10.94
N PHE A 94 16.29 -6.36 10.30
CA PHE A 94 17.72 -6.26 10.04
C PHE A 94 18.13 -5.11 9.08
N LEU A 95 17.17 -4.50 8.38
CA LEU A 95 17.39 -3.29 7.57
C LEU A 95 17.28 -2.00 8.39
N THR A 96 16.64 -2.02 9.55
CA THR A 96 16.48 -0.83 10.41
C THR A 96 17.83 -0.25 10.80
N GLY A 97 18.01 1.05 10.61
CA GLY A 97 19.27 1.76 10.86
C GLY A 97 20.29 1.71 9.72
N HIS A 98 20.06 0.89 8.69
CA HIS A 98 20.97 0.71 7.56
C HIS A 98 20.52 1.43 6.30
N ASN A 99 21.47 1.70 5.39
CA ASN A 99 21.23 2.36 4.09
C ASN A 99 21.43 1.34 2.95
N LEU A 100 20.34 0.65 2.57
CA LEU A 100 20.35 -0.33 1.47
C LEU A 100 20.71 0.32 0.13
N LYS A 101 20.19 1.53 -0.13
CA LYS A 101 20.49 2.29 -1.35
C LYS A 101 21.98 2.48 -1.53
N GLN A 102 22.67 3.01 -0.50
CA GLN A 102 24.11 3.26 -0.55
C GLN A 102 24.89 1.96 -0.73
N ARG A 103 24.59 0.95 0.10
CA ARG A 103 25.33 -0.33 0.08
C ARG A 103 25.19 -1.05 -1.26
N LEU A 104 24.00 -1.07 -1.83
CA LEU A 104 23.79 -1.70 -3.14
C LEU A 104 24.48 -0.92 -4.28
N ALA A 105 24.52 0.41 -4.19
CA ALA A 105 25.26 1.23 -5.15
C ALA A 105 26.79 0.94 -5.11
N GLU A 106 27.35 0.78 -3.91
CA GLU A 106 28.76 0.38 -3.72
C GLU A 106 29.06 -0.99 -4.33
N LEU A 107 28.17 -1.97 -4.12
CA LEU A 107 28.36 -3.35 -4.59
C LEU A 107 28.19 -3.49 -6.12
N THR A 108 27.31 -2.69 -6.72
CA THR A 108 26.97 -2.81 -8.14
C THR A 108 27.65 -1.79 -9.04
N GLY A 109 28.12 -0.67 -8.46
CA GLY A 109 28.63 0.49 -9.21
C GLY A 109 27.54 1.25 -9.98
N LEU A 110 26.25 1.01 -9.67
CA LEU A 110 25.10 1.59 -10.37
C LEU A 110 24.40 2.65 -9.50
N PRO A 111 23.76 3.66 -10.11
CA PRO A 111 22.84 4.52 -9.39
C PRO A 111 21.70 3.70 -8.79
N VAL A 112 21.41 3.90 -7.52
CA VAL A 112 20.31 3.22 -6.81
C VAL A 112 19.40 4.25 -6.16
N ALA A 113 18.11 4.06 -6.29
CA ALA A 113 17.08 4.82 -5.54
C ALA A 113 16.15 3.87 -4.81
N ILE A 114 15.62 4.31 -3.68
CA ILE A 114 14.69 3.56 -2.85
C ILE A 114 13.60 4.50 -2.34
N ASP A 115 12.38 3.99 -2.28
CA ASP A 115 11.26 4.67 -1.63
C ASP A 115 10.25 3.64 -1.09
N ASN A 116 9.29 4.14 -0.30
CA ASN A 116 8.19 3.34 0.22
C ASN A 116 7.36 2.72 -0.92
N ASP A 117 6.90 1.50 -0.73
CA ASP A 117 6.14 0.73 -1.73
C ASP A 117 4.85 1.42 -2.15
N ALA A 118 4.11 2.07 -1.23
CA ALA A 118 2.91 2.84 -1.57
C ALA A 118 3.26 4.11 -2.37
N ASN A 119 4.37 4.80 -2.05
CA ASN A 119 4.85 5.94 -2.82
C ASN A 119 5.14 5.53 -4.27
N LEU A 120 5.80 4.40 -4.46
CA LEU A 120 6.12 3.90 -5.80
C LEU A 120 4.90 3.36 -6.54
N GLY A 121 3.93 2.77 -5.83
CA GLY A 121 2.63 2.46 -6.41
C GLY A 121 1.94 3.71 -6.99
N GLY A 122 1.96 4.82 -6.25
CA GLY A 122 1.48 6.12 -6.73
C GLY A 122 2.26 6.67 -7.92
N LEU A 123 3.57 6.54 -7.90
CA LEU A 123 4.44 6.96 -9.02
C LEU A 123 4.16 6.15 -10.29
N ALA A 124 3.83 4.86 -10.15
CA ALA A 124 3.39 4.03 -11.26
C ALA A 124 2.09 4.54 -11.88
N GLU A 125 1.09 4.89 -11.07
CA GLU A 125 -0.16 5.49 -11.55
C GLU A 125 0.08 6.82 -12.27
N TRP A 126 0.94 7.67 -11.70
CA TRP A 126 1.32 8.93 -12.31
C TRP A 126 2.03 8.72 -13.66
N SER A 127 2.82 7.68 -13.81
CA SER A 127 3.52 7.40 -15.07
C SER A 127 2.57 7.25 -16.27
N VAL A 128 1.32 6.88 -15.99
CA VAL A 128 0.23 6.73 -16.98
C VAL A 128 -0.66 7.96 -17.03
N LEU A 129 -1.08 8.49 -15.87
CA LEU A 129 -2.10 9.55 -15.79
C LEU A 129 -1.53 10.94 -16.01
N LYS A 130 -0.26 11.19 -15.65
CA LYS A 130 0.44 12.47 -15.81
C LYS A 130 -0.29 13.66 -15.19
N THR A 131 -0.94 13.46 -14.06
CA THR A 131 -1.69 14.47 -13.30
C THR A 131 -1.45 14.33 -11.82
N ASP A 132 -1.85 15.34 -11.04
CA ASP A 132 -1.95 15.20 -9.59
C ASP A 132 -2.89 14.03 -9.25
N LEU A 133 -2.48 13.20 -8.29
CA LEU A 133 -3.29 12.05 -7.84
C LEU A 133 -3.00 11.67 -6.40
N LEU A 134 -3.99 11.05 -5.77
CA LEU A 134 -3.78 10.22 -4.59
C LEU A 134 -3.77 8.74 -5.02
N TYR A 135 -2.86 7.99 -4.44
CA TYR A 135 -2.84 6.54 -4.54
C TYR A 135 -3.07 5.93 -3.16
N TRP A 136 -3.94 4.95 -3.07
CA TRP A 136 -4.16 4.19 -1.86
C TRP A 136 -4.01 2.71 -2.14
N VAL A 137 -3.24 2.04 -1.33
CA VAL A 137 -3.05 0.60 -1.39
C VAL A 137 -3.62 -0.05 -0.14
N PHE A 138 -4.59 -0.94 -0.36
CA PHE A 138 -5.15 -1.77 0.68
C PHE A 138 -4.47 -3.13 0.68
N GLY A 139 -3.79 -3.44 1.78
CA GLY A 139 -3.11 -4.71 1.99
C GLY A 139 -3.38 -5.23 3.40
N GLY A 140 -2.34 -5.56 4.15
CA GLY A 140 -2.39 -5.81 5.59
C GLY A 140 -2.79 -4.58 6.39
N GLY A 141 -2.43 -3.39 5.89
CA GLY A 141 -2.85 -2.07 6.33
C GLY A 141 -3.43 -1.23 5.20
N TRP A 142 -3.39 0.09 5.35
CA TRP A 142 -3.78 1.07 4.34
C TRP A 142 -2.65 2.09 4.18
N GLY A 143 -1.83 1.91 3.14
CA GLY A 143 -0.80 2.85 2.72
C GLY A 143 -1.30 3.80 1.63
N GLY A 144 -0.54 4.84 1.34
CA GLY A 144 -0.89 5.81 0.30
C GLY A 144 0.26 6.65 -0.19
N ALA A 145 -0.03 7.47 -1.20
CA ALA A 145 0.86 8.48 -1.73
C ALA A 145 0.09 9.65 -2.33
N TRP A 146 0.63 10.84 -2.20
CA TRP A 146 0.25 11.99 -3.01
C TRP A 146 1.37 12.24 -4.03
N ILE A 147 1.03 12.14 -5.32
CA ILE A 147 1.95 12.43 -6.42
C ILE A 147 1.44 13.70 -7.12
N ASP A 148 2.30 14.70 -7.26
CA ASP A 148 1.96 15.91 -7.99
C ASP A 148 2.04 15.70 -9.51
N LYS A 149 1.52 16.66 -10.27
CA LYS A 149 1.51 16.65 -11.75
C LYS A 149 2.90 16.51 -12.38
N THR A 150 3.97 16.79 -11.64
CA THR A 150 5.35 16.65 -12.13
C THR A 150 5.94 15.26 -11.88
N GLY A 151 5.21 14.40 -11.15
CA GLY A 151 5.66 13.07 -10.75
C GLY A 151 6.53 13.08 -9.49
N LYS A 152 6.43 14.13 -8.72
CA LYS A 152 7.11 14.21 -7.43
C LYS A 152 6.18 13.68 -6.34
N VAL A 153 6.70 12.73 -5.56
CA VAL A 153 6.05 12.28 -4.33
C VAL A 153 6.05 13.45 -3.34
N GLN A 154 4.89 13.83 -2.86
CA GLN A 154 4.76 14.80 -1.78
C GLN A 154 4.95 14.09 -0.45
N PHE A 155 5.78 14.64 0.42
CA PHE A 155 6.16 14.05 1.72
C PHE A 155 6.79 12.64 1.60
N PRO A 156 7.82 12.45 0.74
CA PRO A 156 8.38 11.13 0.41
C PRO A 156 9.18 10.52 1.57
N ALA A 157 9.78 11.34 2.39
CA ALA A 157 10.57 10.93 3.54
C ALA A 157 10.29 11.84 4.73
N LEU A 158 10.28 11.27 5.91
CA LEU A 158 10.23 12.02 7.15
C LEU A 158 11.68 12.31 7.55
N ASP A 159 12.04 13.59 7.66
CA ASP A 159 13.25 13.98 8.38
C ASP A 159 12.97 13.75 9.87
N TRP A 160 13.48 12.62 10.34
CA TRP A 160 13.32 12.24 11.73
C TRP A 160 14.45 12.82 12.56
N ASP A 161 14.14 13.72 13.44
CA ASP A 161 15.05 14.18 14.49
C ASP A 161 14.95 13.37 15.80
N GLY A 162 14.22 12.26 15.77
CA GLY A 162 14.10 11.31 16.87
C GLY A 162 12.95 11.56 17.84
N ASN A 163 12.21 12.66 17.73
CA ASN A 163 11.27 13.05 18.78
C ASN A 163 9.78 13.01 18.39
N ASP A 164 9.41 13.09 17.11
CA ASP A 164 7.97 13.08 16.75
C ASP A 164 7.76 12.82 15.25
N ALA A 165 7.97 11.58 14.83
CA ALA A 165 7.53 11.23 13.49
C ALA A 165 6.04 10.96 13.49
N SER A 166 5.26 11.98 13.34
CA SER A 166 3.90 11.81 12.89
C SER A 166 3.96 11.31 11.45
N LEU A 167 3.57 10.06 11.24
CA LEU A 167 3.39 9.52 9.90
C LEU A 167 2.43 10.42 9.13
N HIS A 168 2.83 10.87 7.95
CA HIS A 168 2.02 11.81 7.20
C HIS A 168 0.74 11.11 6.70
N TYR A 169 -0.41 11.77 6.85
CA TYR A 169 -1.72 11.22 6.52
C TYR A 169 -1.88 10.85 5.03
N THR A 170 -1.06 11.38 4.13
CA THR A 170 -1.09 11.04 2.71
C THR A 170 -0.30 9.77 2.39
N ASN A 171 0.76 9.46 3.16
CA ASN A 171 1.64 8.31 2.92
C ASN A 171 1.22 7.09 3.75
N GLU A 172 0.80 7.32 4.99
CA GLU A 172 0.33 6.28 5.91
C GLU A 172 -1.09 6.61 6.44
N PRO A 173 -2.10 6.75 5.54
CA PRO A 173 -3.43 7.17 5.91
C PRO A 173 -4.08 6.22 6.93
N GLY A 174 -3.82 4.93 6.81
CA GLY A 174 -4.37 3.93 7.72
C GLY A 174 -3.92 4.11 9.16
N TYR A 175 -2.68 4.53 9.34
CA TYR A 175 -2.08 4.78 10.65
C TYR A 175 -2.38 6.18 11.19
N ALA A 176 -2.33 7.19 10.32
CA ALA A 176 -2.39 8.60 10.70
C ALA A 176 -3.82 9.14 10.85
N ILE A 177 -4.82 8.55 10.15
CA ILE A 177 -6.19 9.06 10.19
C ILE A 177 -6.96 8.46 11.38
N PRO A 178 -7.43 9.29 12.32
CA PRO A 178 -8.32 8.84 13.39
C PRO A 178 -9.74 8.65 12.88
N LEU A 179 -10.37 7.54 13.24
CA LEU A 179 -11.82 7.33 13.11
C LEU A 179 -12.47 7.48 14.48
N SER A 180 -13.29 8.50 14.66
CA SER A 180 -14.02 8.70 15.93
C SER A 180 -14.94 7.52 16.25
N LYS A 181 -14.82 6.97 17.47
CA LYS A 181 -15.69 5.89 17.94
C LYS A 181 -17.15 6.30 17.99
N LEU A 182 -17.44 7.56 18.31
CA LEU A 182 -18.80 8.09 18.29
C LEU A 182 -19.39 8.05 16.87
N MET A 183 -18.64 8.50 15.88
CA MET A 183 -19.04 8.42 14.47
C MET A 183 -19.23 6.96 14.03
N LEU A 184 -18.29 6.07 14.38
CA LEU A 184 -18.38 4.66 14.03
C LEU A 184 -19.61 4.00 14.67
N ARG A 185 -19.89 4.23 15.96
CA ARG A 185 -21.10 3.72 16.62
C ARG A 185 -22.37 4.16 15.89
N ALA A 186 -22.46 5.41 15.48
CA ALA A 186 -23.58 5.92 14.72
C ALA A 186 -23.72 5.23 13.35
N LEU A 187 -22.62 5.03 12.63
CA LEU A 187 -22.62 4.33 11.34
C LEU A 187 -23.00 2.86 11.50
N PHE A 188 -22.40 2.15 12.43
CA PHE A 188 -22.72 0.75 12.69
C PHE A 188 -24.21 0.57 13.03
N TYR A 189 -24.75 1.44 13.88
CA TYR A 189 -26.17 1.44 14.22
C TYR A 189 -27.08 1.62 12.99
N GLN A 190 -26.72 2.54 12.06
CA GLN A 190 -27.46 2.73 10.82
C GLN A 190 -27.53 1.49 9.93
N PHE A 191 -26.53 0.61 10.04
CA PHE A 191 -26.47 -0.66 9.30
C PHE A 191 -26.98 -1.86 10.11
N GLY A 192 -27.53 -1.64 11.32
CA GLY A 192 -28.00 -2.70 12.21
C GLY A 192 -26.86 -3.59 12.76
N VAL A 193 -25.62 -3.07 12.84
CA VAL A 193 -24.43 -3.80 13.28
C VAL A 193 -24.01 -3.31 14.66
N SER A 194 -23.60 -4.22 15.54
CA SER A 194 -23.05 -3.87 16.85
C SER A 194 -21.59 -3.42 16.73
N PHE A 195 -21.30 -2.17 17.12
CA PHE A 195 -19.92 -1.69 17.21
C PHE A 195 -19.16 -2.37 18.34
N ASP A 196 -19.80 -2.67 19.47
CA ASP A 196 -19.16 -3.37 20.58
C ASP A 196 -18.72 -4.79 20.17
N ARG A 197 -19.54 -5.47 19.35
CA ARG A 197 -19.13 -6.75 18.74
C ARG A 197 -17.92 -6.61 17.82
N PHE A 198 -17.87 -5.56 17.01
CA PHE A 198 -16.69 -5.27 16.18
C PHE A 198 -15.44 -5.00 17.03
N GLU A 199 -15.54 -4.18 18.10
CA GLU A 199 -14.41 -3.95 19.00
C GLU A 199 -13.93 -5.26 19.64
N GLN A 200 -14.84 -6.16 20.06
CA GLN A 200 -14.50 -7.47 20.59
C GLN A 200 -13.70 -8.30 19.58
N ILE A 201 -14.17 -8.40 18.34
CA ILE A 201 -13.49 -9.14 17.27
C ILE A 201 -12.08 -8.57 17.03
N VAL A 202 -11.91 -7.25 17.01
CA VAL A 202 -10.61 -6.62 16.82
C VAL A 202 -9.65 -6.95 17.96
N VAL A 203 -10.12 -6.92 19.21
CA VAL A 203 -9.32 -7.28 20.39
C VAL A 203 -8.88 -8.74 20.31
N GLU A 204 -9.77 -9.65 19.94
CA GLU A 204 -9.47 -11.07 19.76
C GLU A 204 -8.42 -11.29 18.66
N ASP A 205 -8.63 -10.72 17.48
CA ASP A 205 -7.76 -10.90 16.31
C ASP A 205 -6.36 -10.31 16.49
N LEU A 206 -6.24 -9.18 17.18
CA LEU A 206 -4.95 -8.51 17.41
C LEU A 206 -4.29 -8.96 18.72
N LEU A 207 -4.86 -9.93 19.42
CA LEU A 207 -4.39 -10.43 20.74
C LEU A 207 -4.12 -9.28 21.71
N LEU A 208 -4.95 -8.23 21.66
CA LEU A 208 -4.82 -7.08 22.54
C LEU A 208 -5.34 -7.43 23.95
N SER A 209 -4.50 -7.24 24.96
CA SER A 209 -4.93 -7.36 26.36
C SER A 209 -5.76 -6.13 26.77
N GLY A 210 -7.07 -6.26 26.83
CA GLY A 210 -8.00 -5.21 27.27
C GLY A 210 -8.38 -4.20 26.18
N PRO A 211 -9.22 -3.19 26.47
CA PRO A 211 -9.79 -2.25 25.50
C PRO A 211 -8.79 -1.18 25.03
N LYS A 212 -7.72 -1.59 24.38
CA LYS A 212 -6.68 -0.67 23.85
C LYS A 212 -6.79 -0.42 22.35
N LEU A 213 -8.01 -0.38 21.83
CA LEU A 213 -8.24 0.22 20.53
C LEU A 213 -8.17 1.73 20.68
N THR A 214 -7.06 2.28 20.31
CA THR A 214 -6.81 3.73 20.37
C THR A 214 -6.45 4.25 18.98
N GLY A 215 -6.74 5.52 18.77
CA GLY A 215 -6.33 6.26 17.59
C GLY A 215 -4.84 6.61 17.60
N PRO A 216 -4.41 7.42 16.62
CA PRO A 216 -3.08 8.01 16.60
C PRO A 216 -2.77 8.74 17.91
N GLY A 217 -1.52 8.65 18.37
CA GLY A 217 -1.13 9.27 19.63
C GLY A 217 -1.74 8.64 20.90
N GLY A 218 -2.44 7.49 20.77
CA GLY A 218 -3.08 6.81 21.91
C GLY A 218 -4.45 7.36 22.29
N ASP A 219 -5.09 8.15 21.42
CA ASP A 219 -6.43 8.73 21.63
C ASP A 219 -7.48 7.62 21.90
N PRO A 220 -8.12 7.58 23.07
CA PRO A 220 -9.09 6.55 23.44
C PRO A 220 -10.45 6.71 22.73
N ASP A 221 -10.74 7.91 22.21
CA ASP A 221 -12.03 8.24 21.57
C ASP A 221 -12.04 7.97 20.07
N SER A 222 -10.93 7.51 19.54
CA SER A 222 -10.78 7.12 18.13
C SER A 222 -10.07 5.78 17.99
N ILE A 223 -10.08 5.25 16.76
CA ILE A 223 -9.26 4.11 16.33
C ILE A 223 -8.52 4.47 15.05
N ARG A 224 -7.40 3.80 14.78
CA ARG A 224 -6.68 3.95 13.51
C ARG A 224 -7.52 3.43 12.36
N ALA A 225 -7.52 4.15 11.25
CA ALA A 225 -8.37 3.81 10.11
C ALA A 225 -8.07 2.41 9.54
N GLU A 226 -6.82 1.94 9.55
CA GLU A 226 -6.42 0.63 9.04
C GLU A 226 -7.03 -0.56 9.80
N VAL A 227 -7.50 -0.35 11.02
CA VAL A 227 -8.20 -1.38 11.79
C VAL A 227 -9.45 -1.88 11.04
N ILE A 228 -10.09 -0.96 10.27
CA ILE A 228 -11.24 -1.24 9.42
C ILE A 228 -10.88 -1.22 7.93
N LEU A 229 -10.13 -0.20 7.50
CA LEU A 229 -9.83 0.06 6.09
C LEU A 229 -8.55 -0.67 5.65
N SER A 230 -8.62 -1.99 5.70
CA SER A 230 -7.58 -2.91 5.26
C SER A 230 -8.20 -4.26 4.84
N GLY A 231 -7.40 -5.17 4.32
CA GLY A 231 -7.84 -6.54 4.02
C GLY A 231 -8.38 -7.25 5.25
N PRO A 232 -7.58 -7.41 6.33
CA PRO A 232 -8.07 -7.97 7.60
C PRO A 232 -9.24 -7.19 8.20
N GLY A 233 -9.20 -5.85 8.12
CA GLY A 233 -10.28 -4.99 8.63
C GLY A 233 -11.63 -5.26 7.97
N ARG A 234 -11.64 -5.44 6.63
CA ARG A 234 -12.86 -5.82 5.90
C ARG A 234 -13.40 -7.19 6.35
N CYS A 235 -12.52 -8.14 6.66
CA CYS A 235 -12.92 -9.44 7.17
C CYS A 235 -13.54 -9.35 8.57
N ARG A 236 -12.95 -8.56 9.48
CA ARG A 236 -13.50 -8.27 10.82
C ARG A 236 -14.87 -7.61 10.72
N LEU A 237 -14.99 -6.64 9.81
CA LEU A 237 -16.26 -5.95 9.56
C LEU A 237 -17.33 -6.94 9.08
N PHE A 238 -17.00 -7.85 8.17
CA PHE A 238 -17.91 -8.88 7.70
C PHE A 238 -18.36 -9.80 8.84
N ARG A 239 -17.43 -10.26 9.69
CA ARG A 239 -17.73 -11.08 10.86
C ARG A 239 -18.69 -10.36 11.83
N ALA A 240 -18.51 -9.06 12.05
CA ALA A 240 -19.41 -8.25 12.88
C ALA A 240 -20.80 -8.08 12.23
N VAL A 241 -20.86 -7.92 10.90
CA VAL A 241 -22.14 -7.78 10.16
C VAL A 241 -22.93 -9.09 10.14
N VAL A 242 -22.27 -10.24 10.06
CA VAL A 242 -22.92 -11.56 10.08
C VAL A 242 -23.55 -11.84 11.45
N GLY A 243 -22.96 -11.36 12.54
CA GLY A 243 -23.53 -11.47 13.89
C GLY A 243 -22.65 -12.18 14.91
N ASP A 244 -23.27 -13.01 15.77
CA ASP A 244 -22.52 -13.78 16.77
C ASP A 244 -21.73 -14.95 16.15
N ASP A 245 -20.80 -15.53 16.92
CA ASP A 245 -19.91 -16.57 16.43
C ASP A 245 -20.65 -17.84 15.98
N ASN A 246 -21.71 -18.23 16.70
CA ASN A 246 -22.52 -19.40 16.33
C ASN A 246 -23.24 -19.18 14.99
N PHE A 247 -23.67 -17.93 14.73
CA PHE A 247 -24.30 -17.56 13.48
C PHE A 247 -23.25 -17.49 12.37
N TYR A 248 -22.05 -16.96 12.67
CA TYR A 248 -20.93 -16.87 11.74
C TYR A 248 -20.44 -18.25 11.32
N GLU A 249 -20.24 -19.19 12.26
CA GLU A 249 -19.86 -20.58 11.96
C GLU A 249 -20.89 -21.27 11.06
N ARG A 250 -22.18 -21.16 11.38
CA ARG A 250 -23.26 -21.69 10.52
C ARG A 250 -23.27 -21.04 9.14
N PHE A 251 -23.00 -19.73 9.06
CA PHE A 251 -22.89 -19.02 7.79
C PHE A 251 -21.76 -19.60 6.94
N LEU A 252 -20.59 -19.86 7.54
CA LEU A 252 -19.45 -20.47 6.84
C LEU A 252 -19.77 -21.87 6.33
N ASP A 253 -20.50 -22.67 7.11
CA ASP A 253 -20.93 -24.01 6.70
C ASP A 253 -21.93 -23.98 5.52
N ILE A 254 -22.95 -23.11 5.59
CA ILE A 254 -23.97 -22.97 4.54
C ILE A 254 -23.35 -22.53 3.20
N HIS A 255 -22.36 -21.65 3.25
CA HIS A 255 -21.72 -21.09 2.05
C HIS A 255 -20.41 -21.79 1.66
N GLU A 256 -20.08 -22.92 2.30
CA GLU A 256 -18.85 -23.70 2.07
C GLU A 256 -17.57 -22.83 2.13
N THR A 257 -17.56 -21.84 3.04
CA THR A 257 -16.52 -20.81 3.12
C THR A 257 -15.59 -20.99 4.32
N LYS A 258 -15.35 -22.22 4.78
CA LYS A 258 -14.48 -22.54 5.93
C LYS A 258 -13.07 -21.94 5.83
N GLN A 259 -12.61 -21.62 4.62
CA GLN A 259 -11.32 -20.96 4.37
C GLN A 259 -11.31 -19.45 4.70
N MET A 260 -12.41 -18.88 5.22
CA MET A 260 -12.47 -17.45 5.59
C MET A 260 -11.60 -17.08 6.80
N THR A 261 -11.00 -18.04 7.48
CA THR A 261 -9.96 -17.80 8.49
C THR A 261 -8.65 -17.24 7.91
N ASP A 262 -8.40 -17.46 6.59
CA ASP A 262 -7.27 -16.85 5.88
C ASP A 262 -7.70 -15.49 5.28
N PRO A 263 -7.16 -14.34 5.76
CA PRO A 263 -7.52 -13.02 5.25
C PRO A 263 -7.27 -12.84 3.75
N SER A 264 -6.32 -13.58 3.19
CA SER A 264 -6.01 -13.52 1.73
C SER A 264 -7.11 -14.14 0.87
N ILE A 265 -7.84 -15.09 1.42
CA ILE A 265 -8.97 -15.78 0.78
C ILE A 265 -10.28 -15.12 1.14
N ALA A 266 -10.46 -14.75 2.43
CA ALA A 266 -11.68 -14.17 2.96
C ALA A 266 -12.16 -12.95 2.18
N GLY A 267 -11.26 -12.03 1.81
CA GLY A 267 -11.60 -10.85 1.02
C GLY A 267 -12.22 -11.20 -0.34
N ARG A 268 -11.73 -12.24 -1.02
CA ARG A 268 -12.27 -12.71 -2.31
C ARG A 268 -13.64 -13.39 -2.13
N LEU A 269 -13.80 -14.15 -1.05
CA LEU A 269 -15.06 -14.81 -0.74
C LEU A 269 -16.15 -13.78 -0.43
N ILE A 270 -15.86 -12.75 0.36
CA ILE A 270 -16.80 -11.63 0.61
C ILE A 270 -17.20 -10.99 -0.71
N SER A 271 -16.27 -10.70 -1.61
CA SER A 271 -16.59 -10.13 -2.93
C SER A 271 -17.46 -11.06 -3.79
N LYS A 272 -17.19 -12.38 -3.75
CA LYS A 272 -18.03 -13.38 -4.41
C LYS A 272 -19.46 -13.37 -3.84
N LEU A 273 -19.60 -13.35 -2.50
CA LEU A 273 -20.90 -13.26 -1.83
C LEU A 273 -21.63 -11.96 -2.17
N SER A 274 -20.92 -10.84 -2.30
CA SER A 274 -21.49 -9.56 -2.74
C SER A 274 -22.02 -9.65 -4.18
N THR A 275 -21.28 -10.34 -5.09
CA THR A 275 -21.76 -10.63 -6.45
C THR A 275 -23.06 -11.44 -6.43
N MET A 276 -23.16 -12.41 -5.52
CA MET A 276 -24.36 -13.23 -5.31
C MET A 276 -25.48 -12.49 -4.56
N ARG A 277 -25.27 -11.22 -4.21
CA ARG A 277 -26.20 -10.38 -3.44
C ARG A 277 -26.55 -10.92 -2.06
N VAL A 278 -25.64 -11.64 -1.43
CA VAL A 278 -25.82 -12.06 -0.03
C VAL A 278 -25.83 -10.80 0.83
N GLU A 279 -26.88 -10.61 1.59
CA GLU A 279 -27.19 -9.35 2.30
C GLU A 279 -26.06 -8.92 3.24
N SER A 280 -25.52 -9.84 4.03
CA SER A 280 -24.40 -9.54 4.95
C SER A 280 -23.14 -9.04 4.21
N ALA A 281 -22.81 -9.63 3.07
CA ALA A 281 -21.67 -9.19 2.26
C ALA A 281 -21.90 -7.80 1.64
N VAL A 282 -23.10 -7.58 1.09
CA VAL A 282 -23.50 -6.27 0.53
C VAL A 282 -23.49 -5.19 1.61
N ASN A 283 -24.00 -5.48 2.81
CA ASN A 283 -24.02 -4.53 3.94
C ASN A 283 -22.60 -4.26 4.45
N THR A 284 -21.73 -5.26 4.47
CA THR A 284 -20.31 -5.08 4.79
C THR A 284 -19.64 -4.09 3.82
N ASP A 285 -19.81 -4.29 2.52
CA ASP A 285 -19.23 -3.40 1.51
C ASP A 285 -19.81 -1.98 1.59
N ARG A 286 -21.09 -1.84 1.83
CA ARG A 286 -21.71 -0.52 2.02
C ARG A 286 -21.18 0.19 3.26
N LEU A 287 -21.05 -0.51 4.39
CA LEU A 287 -20.52 0.05 5.64
C LEU A 287 -19.03 0.39 5.47
N PHE A 288 -18.22 -0.50 4.84
CA PHE A 288 -16.84 -0.23 4.48
C PHE A 288 -16.71 1.05 3.62
N GLY A 289 -17.51 1.15 2.57
CA GLY A 289 -17.53 2.33 1.69
C GLY A 289 -17.94 3.62 2.43
N ARG A 290 -18.86 3.51 3.39
CA ARG A 290 -19.26 4.66 4.21
C ARG A 290 -18.14 5.12 5.13
N ILE A 291 -17.46 4.18 5.80
CA ILE A 291 -16.31 4.48 6.67
C ILE A 291 -15.16 5.04 5.85
N LEU A 292 -14.86 4.45 4.68
CA LEU A 292 -13.85 4.97 3.76
C LEU A 292 -14.13 6.43 3.38
N ALA A 293 -15.37 6.77 3.08
CA ALA A 293 -15.74 8.14 2.76
C ALA A 293 -15.48 9.11 3.92
N GLU A 294 -15.81 8.74 5.17
CA GLU A 294 -15.54 9.60 6.33
C GLU A 294 -14.03 9.81 6.55
N ALA A 295 -13.22 8.74 6.41
CA ALA A 295 -11.77 8.85 6.44
C ALA A 295 -11.24 9.74 5.32
N THR A 296 -11.75 9.57 4.10
CA THR A 296 -11.41 10.43 2.94
C THR A 296 -11.75 11.89 3.19
N LEU A 297 -12.93 12.18 3.74
CA LEU A 297 -13.33 13.55 4.07
C LEU A 297 -12.36 14.21 5.05
N THR A 298 -11.92 13.48 6.06
CA THR A 298 -10.93 13.97 7.02
C THR A 298 -9.62 14.30 6.33
N MET A 299 -9.11 13.37 5.53
CA MET A 299 -7.84 13.51 4.82
C MET A 299 -7.87 14.63 3.78
N VAL A 300 -8.89 14.65 2.91
CA VAL A 300 -8.97 15.64 1.81
C VAL A 300 -9.10 17.07 2.33
N ARG A 301 -9.84 17.28 3.42
CA ARG A 301 -9.92 18.60 4.06
C ARG A 301 -8.57 19.09 4.57
N GLN A 302 -7.79 18.19 5.19
CA GLN A 302 -6.44 18.50 5.62
C GLN A 302 -5.53 18.75 4.41
N ALA A 303 -5.60 17.88 3.41
CA ALA A 303 -4.77 17.96 2.23
C ALA A 303 -5.04 19.24 1.39
N HIS A 304 -6.29 19.71 1.31
CA HIS A 304 -6.60 21.00 0.68
C HIS A 304 -5.91 22.16 1.40
N ALA A 305 -5.84 22.12 2.73
CA ALA A 305 -5.09 23.13 3.48
C ALA A 305 -3.59 23.09 3.15
N ASP A 306 -3.06 21.91 2.80
CA ASP A 306 -1.66 21.70 2.40
C ASP A 306 -1.44 21.88 0.88
N GLY A 307 -2.45 22.32 0.13
CA GLY A 307 -2.34 22.66 -1.30
C GLY A 307 -2.75 21.54 -2.27
N LEU A 308 -3.38 20.46 -1.79
CA LEU A 308 -3.94 19.43 -2.68
C LEU A 308 -5.05 20.03 -3.55
N PRO A 309 -5.08 19.76 -4.88
CA PRO A 309 -6.16 20.20 -5.74
C PRO A 309 -7.55 19.73 -5.29
N GLU A 310 -8.59 20.54 -5.49
CA GLU A 310 -9.97 20.21 -5.09
C GLU A 310 -10.54 18.97 -5.79
N SER A 311 -10.06 18.70 -7.01
CA SER A 311 -10.51 17.56 -7.81
C SER A 311 -9.32 16.78 -8.34
N LEU A 312 -9.22 15.52 -7.94
CA LEU A 312 -8.18 14.61 -8.43
C LEU A 312 -8.64 13.15 -8.35
N PRO A 313 -8.06 12.26 -9.19
CA PRO A 313 -8.29 10.84 -9.07
C PRO A 313 -7.65 10.29 -7.78
N ILE A 314 -8.39 9.43 -7.11
CA ILE A 314 -7.93 8.60 -6.00
C ILE A 314 -7.83 7.17 -6.53
N CYS A 315 -6.63 6.74 -6.90
CA CYS A 315 -6.38 5.43 -7.48
C CYS A 315 -6.25 4.38 -6.37
N LEU A 316 -7.01 3.31 -6.46
CA LEU A 316 -7.06 2.26 -5.44
C LEU A 316 -6.35 1.00 -5.92
N GLY A 317 -5.25 0.63 -5.26
CA GLY A 317 -4.48 -0.58 -5.48
C GLY A 317 -4.63 -1.61 -4.36
N GLY A 318 -4.03 -2.78 -4.58
CA GLY A 318 -4.08 -3.91 -3.67
C GLY A 318 -5.35 -4.75 -3.79
N LYS A 319 -5.32 -5.98 -3.26
CA LYS A 319 -6.42 -6.95 -3.44
C LYS A 319 -7.79 -6.48 -2.93
N PRO A 320 -7.93 -5.79 -1.78
CA PRO A 320 -9.21 -5.26 -1.33
C PRO A 320 -9.85 -4.26 -2.28
N SER A 321 -9.06 -3.55 -3.11
CA SER A 321 -9.57 -2.59 -4.08
C SER A 321 -10.42 -3.23 -5.19
N TYR A 322 -10.25 -4.53 -5.44
CA TYR A 322 -11.10 -5.27 -6.38
C TYR A 322 -12.57 -5.31 -5.95
N ALA A 323 -12.86 -5.01 -4.69
CA ALA A 323 -14.22 -4.83 -4.19
C ALA A 323 -14.79 -3.39 -4.43
N LEU A 324 -14.05 -2.50 -5.10
CA LEU A 324 -14.50 -1.14 -5.42
C LEU A 324 -15.89 -1.09 -6.09
N PRO A 325 -16.27 -2.01 -7.00
CA PRO A 325 -17.63 -2.02 -7.57
C PRO A 325 -18.74 -2.15 -6.52
N TYR A 326 -18.43 -2.70 -5.34
CA TYR A 326 -19.41 -2.94 -4.26
C TYR A 326 -19.41 -1.82 -3.22
N PHE A 327 -18.25 -1.36 -2.75
CA PHE A 327 -18.16 -0.31 -1.74
C PHE A 327 -18.07 1.11 -2.33
N GLY A 328 -17.49 1.24 -3.53
CA GLY A 328 -17.23 2.51 -4.19
C GLY A 328 -18.45 3.40 -4.40
N PRO A 329 -19.59 2.89 -4.89
CA PRO A 329 -20.79 3.70 -5.07
C PRO A 329 -21.28 4.36 -3.79
N THR A 330 -21.16 3.68 -2.64
CA THR A 330 -21.54 4.24 -1.34
C THR A 330 -20.54 5.31 -0.90
N ALA A 331 -19.25 5.07 -1.06
CA ALA A 331 -18.21 6.05 -0.74
C ALA A 331 -18.35 7.30 -1.63
N GLN A 332 -18.43 7.13 -2.93
CA GLN A 332 -18.50 8.25 -3.88
C GLN A 332 -19.75 9.14 -3.68
N ARG A 333 -20.90 8.52 -3.41
CA ARG A 333 -22.13 9.27 -3.08
C ARG A 333 -21.94 10.13 -1.83
N ARG A 334 -21.29 9.60 -0.82
CA ARG A 334 -21.05 10.36 0.43
C ARG A 334 -20.06 11.50 0.20
N LEU A 335 -18.98 11.29 -0.57
CA LEU A 335 -18.04 12.33 -0.95
C LEU A 335 -18.73 13.46 -1.73
N GLY A 336 -19.52 13.12 -2.74
CA GLY A 336 -20.28 14.09 -3.53
C GLY A 336 -21.29 14.90 -2.69
N THR A 337 -21.99 14.24 -1.74
CA THR A 337 -22.90 14.92 -0.79
C THR A 337 -22.14 15.91 0.12
N ALA A 338 -20.86 15.67 0.38
CA ALA A 338 -20.00 16.55 1.17
C ALA A 338 -19.27 17.62 0.33
N GLY A 339 -19.56 17.70 -0.98
CA GLY A 339 -18.95 18.66 -1.90
C GLY A 339 -17.52 18.32 -2.36
N ILE A 340 -17.07 17.09 -2.11
CA ILE A 340 -15.74 16.63 -2.56
C ILE A 340 -15.83 16.19 -4.02
N MET A 341 -15.01 16.82 -4.86
CA MET A 341 -14.95 16.59 -6.31
C MET A 341 -13.96 15.47 -6.70
N SER A 342 -13.08 15.07 -5.79
CA SER A 342 -12.18 13.93 -5.99
C SER A 342 -12.97 12.64 -6.11
N TYR A 343 -12.47 11.69 -6.93
CA TYR A 343 -13.21 10.48 -7.25
C TYR A 343 -12.36 9.23 -7.13
N LEU A 344 -12.98 8.18 -6.60
CA LEU A 344 -12.39 6.86 -6.46
C LEU A 344 -12.37 6.15 -7.82
N ARG A 345 -11.24 5.54 -8.15
CA ARG A 345 -11.09 4.70 -9.34
C ARG A 345 -10.19 3.49 -9.07
N PRO A 346 -10.29 2.42 -9.87
CA PRO A 346 -9.31 1.33 -9.79
C PRO A 346 -7.91 1.84 -10.18
N SER A 347 -6.87 1.17 -9.66
CA SER A 347 -5.50 1.34 -10.15
C SER A 347 -5.41 0.99 -11.63
N VAL A 348 -4.89 1.91 -12.46
CA VAL A 348 -4.68 1.68 -13.91
C VAL A 348 -3.62 0.59 -14.11
N ILE A 349 -2.67 0.53 -13.23
CA ILE A 349 -1.57 -0.44 -13.30
C ILE A 349 -2.08 -1.85 -12.98
N ASP A 350 -2.86 -1.99 -11.89
CA ASP A 350 -3.46 -3.28 -11.50
C ASP A 350 -4.44 -3.78 -12.57
N GLU A 351 -5.26 -2.89 -13.18
CA GLU A 351 -6.17 -3.24 -14.27
C GLU A 351 -5.45 -3.80 -15.50
N ARG A 352 -4.21 -3.37 -15.73
CA ARG A 352 -3.34 -3.89 -16.81
C ARG A 352 -2.62 -5.19 -16.41
N GLY A 353 -2.78 -5.67 -15.19
CA GLY A 353 -2.14 -6.87 -14.66
C GLY A 353 -0.66 -6.69 -14.31
N PHE A 354 -0.19 -5.43 -14.16
CA PHE A 354 1.17 -5.15 -13.74
C PHE A 354 1.29 -4.99 -12.22
N ASN A 355 2.50 -5.19 -11.70
CA ASN A 355 2.82 -4.89 -10.31
C ASN A 355 3.16 -3.40 -10.18
N ALA A 356 2.32 -2.64 -9.48
CA ALA A 356 2.48 -1.20 -9.32
C ALA A 356 3.83 -0.83 -8.67
N ASN A 357 4.28 -1.59 -7.66
CA ASN A 357 5.55 -1.34 -6.98
C ASN A 357 6.74 -1.49 -7.92
N LEU A 358 6.75 -2.54 -8.77
CA LEU A 358 7.81 -2.73 -9.76
C LEU A 358 7.81 -1.64 -10.83
N VAL A 359 6.64 -1.27 -11.35
CA VAL A 359 6.54 -0.18 -12.34
C VAL A 359 7.02 1.13 -11.72
N GLY A 360 6.58 1.47 -10.52
CA GLY A 360 7.01 2.67 -9.82
C GLY A 360 8.51 2.68 -9.51
N ALA A 361 9.08 1.54 -9.13
CA ALA A 361 10.52 1.39 -8.94
C ALA A 361 11.30 1.61 -10.25
N ALA A 362 10.78 1.15 -11.39
CA ALA A 362 11.38 1.41 -12.70
C ALA A 362 11.33 2.91 -13.06
N VAL A 363 10.21 3.59 -12.79
CA VAL A 363 10.07 5.05 -12.98
C VAL A 363 11.07 5.81 -12.10
N LEU A 364 11.20 5.43 -10.84
CA LEU A 364 12.17 6.02 -9.91
C LEU A 364 13.61 5.81 -10.38
N ALA A 365 13.95 4.61 -10.89
CA ALA A 365 15.26 4.31 -11.47
C ALA A 365 15.57 5.21 -12.66
N GLU A 366 14.61 5.43 -13.57
CA GLU A 366 14.77 6.32 -14.72
C GLU A 366 15.02 7.76 -14.27
N GLN A 367 14.21 8.30 -13.37
CA GLN A 367 14.40 9.65 -12.80
C GLN A 367 15.79 9.82 -12.18
N THR A 368 16.29 8.79 -11.50
CA THR A 368 17.61 8.79 -10.86
C THR A 368 18.75 8.77 -11.91
N SER A 369 18.62 7.97 -12.96
CA SER A 369 19.57 7.93 -14.07
C SER A 369 19.68 9.30 -14.75
N ASP A 370 18.56 9.95 -15.04
CA ASP A 370 18.53 11.25 -15.72
C ASP A 370 19.13 12.37 -14.87
N ALA A 371 18.90 12.34 -13.56
CA ALA A 371 19.52 13.28 -12.62
C ALA A 371 21.05 13.10 -12.56
N SER A 372 21.54 11.86 -12.56
CA SER A 372 22.97 11.56 -12.54
C SER A 372 23.69 12.01 -13.82
N GLN A 373 23.04 11.89 -14.97
CA GLN A 373 23.60 12.36 -16.26
C GLN A 373 23.70 13.88 -16.34
N LYS A 374 22.71 14.61 -15.82
CA LYS A 374 22.73 16.08 -15.77
C LYS A 374 23.86 16.62 -14.90
N ASN A 375 24.17 15.95 -13.79
CA ASN A 375 25.23 16.36 -12.85
C ASN A 375 26.65 16.01 -13.35
N SER A 376 26.78 15.05 -14.28
CA SER A 376 28.08 14.67 -14.86
C SER A 376 28.44 15.42 -16.14
N GLY A 377 27.50 16.18 -16.71
CA GLY A 377 27.67 16.98 -17.93
C GLY A 377 27.87 18.49 -17.71
N GLY A 378 27.92 18.96 -16.45
CA GLY A 378 28.24 20.34 -16.05
C GLY A 378 29.63 20.39 -15.42
#